data_c130c90885891985361e2b4e4244d0f9
#
_entry.id   c130c90885891985361e2b4e4244d0f9
#
_cell.length_a   1.000
_cell.length_b   1.000
_cell.length_c   1.000
_cell.angle_alpha   90.00
_cell.angle_beta   90.00
_cell.angle_gamma   90.00
#
_symmetry.space_group_name_H-M   'P 1'
#
loop_
_entity.id
_entity.type
_entity.pdbx_description
1 polymer ?
#
loop_
_entity_poly.entity_id
_entity_poly.type
_entity_poly.pdbx_seq_one_letter_code
_entity_poly.pdbx_strand_id
1 'polypeptide(L)'
;MNWLGNLLIIVGISFDVYAAMEVRGAMLAKIRPKILILTSLLFTLIQCIFFFGGYFITHEMVYHNEVKHADQLGCEMASIFYFILAVRLIHKAIKHEEIEEKREEMSIKTYVKIIIAGAFYTLLAGLACGLIRSNQNLPMYFWMMLGFILCTTIAVVAAGVYTGYRYGCGSRPKLYVVGAALLIIGGIWSLGVALT
;
A
#
# COMPACT_ATOMS: atom_id res chain seq x y z
N MET A 1 4.56 -12.58 17.05
CA MET A 1 3.40 -12.83 16.16
C MET A 1 2.94 -11.52 15.53
N ASN A 2 3.41 -11.22 14.33
CA ASN A 2 3.30 -9.86 13.78
C ASN A 2 2.41 -9.77 12.53
N TRP A 3 1.40 -10.68 12.39
CA TRP A 3 0.44 -10.61 11.30
C TRP A 3 -0.36 -9.29 11.32
N LEU A 4 -0.60 -8.75 12.51
CA LEU A 4 -1.32 -7.50 12.72
C LEU A 4 -0.52 -6.30 12.20
N GLY A 5 0.80 -6.27 12.40
CA GLY A 5 1.68 -5.27 11.79
C GLY A 5 1.58 -5.29 10.27
N ASN A 6 1.75 -6.47 9.66
CA ASN A 6 1.67 -6.60 8.21
C ASN A 6 0.30 -6.20 7.63
N LEU A 7 -0.81 -6.49 8.35
CA LEU A 7 -2.13 -6.00 7.97
C LEU A 7 -2.20 -4.47 8.01
N LEU A 8 -1.66 -3.83 9.06
CA LEU A 8 -1.66 -2.38 9.18
C LEU A 8 -0.90 -1.70 8.03
N ILE A 9 0.24 -2.27 7.59
CA ILE A 9 0.95 -1.77 6.40
C ILE A 9 0.04 -1.83 5.16
N ILE A 10 -0.53 -2.99 4.87
CA ILE A 10 -1.34 -3.19 3.67
C ILE A 10 -2.55 -2.26 3.68
N VAL A 11 -3.23 -2.14 4.80
CA VAL A 11 -4.38 -1.24 4.97
C VAL A 11 -3.95 0.23 4.83
N GLY A 12 -2.86 0.64 5.46
CA GLY A 12 -2.34 2.01 5.35
C GLY A 12 -2.00 2.41 3.91
N ILE A 13 -1.34 1.52 3.16
CA ILE A 13 -1.04 1.75 1.73
C ILE A 13 -2.33 1.74 0.89
N SER A 14 -3.30 0.91 1.25
CA SER A 14 -4.59 0.86 0.56
C SER A 14 -5.33 2.20 0.63
N PHE A 15 -5.20 2.96 1.71
CA PHE A 15 -5.75 4.32 1.79
C PHE A 15 -5.07 5.31 0.83
N ASP A 16 -3.76 5.19 0.60
CA ASP A 16 -3.07 6.00 -0.41
C ASP A 16 -3.58 5.69 -1.82
N VAL A 17 -3.74 4.41 -2.13
CA VAL A 17 -4.30 3.96 -3.41
C VAL A 17 -5.73 4.42 -3.58
N TYR A 18 -6.56 4.28 -2.54
CA TYR A 18 -7.95 4.74 -2.55
C TYR A 18 -8.03 6.24 -2.86
N ALA A 19 -7.28 7.06 -2.13
CA ALA A 19 -7.28 8.51 -2.33
C ALA A 19 -6.79 8.91 -3.73
N ALA A 20 -5.79 8.22 -4.28
CA ALA A 20 -5.33 8.44 -5.65
C ALA A 20 -6.40 8.06 -6.68
N MET A 21 -7.15 6.98 -6.45
CA MET A 21 -8.23 6.53 -7.33
C MET A 21 -9.49 7.39 -7.21
N GLU A 22 -9.78 7.93 -6.02
CA GLU A 22 -10.86 8.91 -5.79
C GLU A 22 -10.64 10.17 -6.65
N VAL A 23 -9.42 10.72 -6.67
CA VAL A 23 -9.07 11.84 -7.54
C VAL A 23 -9.36 11.53 -9.00
N ARG A 24 -8.92 10.35 -9.46
CA ARG A 24 -9.14 9.97 -10.85
C ARG A 24 -10.61 9.72 -11.16
N GLY A 25 -11.34 9.14 -10.22
CA GLY A 25 -12.78 8.96 -10.34
C GLY A 25 -13.51 10.29 -10.53
N ALA A 26 -13.14 11.32 -9.75
CA ALA A 26 -13.74 12.65 -9.83
C ALA A 26 -13.49 13.38 -11.17
N MET A 27 -12.35 13.08 -11.82
CA MET A 27 -12.00 13.66 -13.13
C MET A 27 -12.67 12.94 -14.32
N LEU A 28 -13.35 11.82 -14.10
CA LEU A 28 -13.93 11.02 -15.20
C LEU A 28 -15.25 11.60 -15.69
N ALA A 29 -15.39 11.72 -17.01
CA ALA A 29 -16.67 12.04 -17.64
C ALA A 29 -17.65 10.86 -17.57
N LYS A 30 -17.14 9.61 -17.68
CA LYS A 30 -17.94 8.37 -17.65
C LYS A 30 -17.10 7.19 -17.20
N ILE A 31 -17.65 6.36 -16.31
CA ILE A 31 -17.02 5.08 -15.93
C ILE A 31 -17.26 4.06 -17.05
N ARG A 32 -16.17 3.46 -17.55
CA ARG A 32 -16.20 2.33 -18.47
C ARG A 32 -15.85 1.05 -17.70
N PRO A 33 -16.81 0.15 -17.39
CA PRO A 33 -16.58 -0.97 -16.49
C PRO A 33 -15.48 -1.91 -16.97
N LYS A 34 -15.35 -2.13 -18.28
CA LYS A 34 -14.28 -2.95 -18.85
C LYS A 34 -12.88 -2.38 -18.56
N ILE A 35 -12.72 -1.07 -18.68
CA ILE A 35 -11.44 -0.39 -18.41
C ILE A 35 -11.17 -0.38 -16.91
N LEU A 36 -12.17 -0.19 -16.06
CA LEU A 36 -12.05 -0.24 -14.63
C LEU A 36 -11.56 -1.61 -14.15
N ILE A 37 -12.17 -2.70 -14.62
CA ILE A 37 -11.75 -4.07 -14.30
C ILE A 37 -10.31 -4.30 -14.75
N LEU A 38 -9.97 -3.95 -16.00
CA LEU A 38 -8.63 -4.13 -16.53
C LEU A 38 -7.59 -3.33 -15.71
N THR A 39 -7.89 -2.09 -15.37
CA THR A 39 -7.02 -1.24 -14.54
C THR A 39 -6.84 -1.83 -13.15
N SER A 40 -7.92 -2.32 -12.52
CA SER A 40 -7.86 -2.96 -11.20
C SER A 40 -6.99 -4.21 -11.23
N LEU A 41 -7.14 -5.06 -12.23
CA LEU A 41 -6.33 -6.27 -12.39
C LEU A 41 -4.86 -5.93 -12.63
N LEU A 42 -4.57 -4.97 -13.51
CA LEU A 42 -3.20 -4.53 -13.80
C LEU A 42 -2.55 -3.96 -12.54
N PHE A 43 -3.28 -3.12 -11.79
CA PHE A 43 -2.81 -2.55 -10.53
C PHE A 43 -2.46 -3.64 -9.53
N THR A 44 -3.36 -4.58 -9.33
CA THR A 44 -3.19 -5.69 -8.40
C THR A 44 -1.99 -6.56 -8.77
N LEU A 45 -1.83 -6.89 -10.05
CA LEU A 45 -0.72 -7.71 -10.53
C LEU A 45 0.63 -7.02 -10.27
N ILE A 46 0.73 -5.75 -10.59
CA ILE A 46 1.95 -4.97 -10.35
C ILE A 46 2.24 -4.86 -8.85
N GLN A 47 1.22 -4.59 -8.02
CA GLN A 47 1.41 -4.56 -6.56
C GLN A 47 1.88 -5.89 -6.00
N CYS A 48 1.33 -7.01 -6.45
CA CYS A 48 1.81 -8.33 -6.04
C CYS A 48 3.27 -8.56 -6.41
N ILE A 49 3.66 -8.25 -7.64
CA ILE A 49 5.06 -8.40 -8.09
C ILE A 49 6.01 -7.59 -7.21
N PHE A 50 5.71 -6.32 -6.94
CA PHE A 50 6.55 -5.46 -6.14
C PHE A 50 6.57 -5.87 -4.66
N PHE A 51 5.41 -6.25 -4.10
CA PHE A 51 5.33 -6.72 -2.71
C PHE A 51 6.18 -7.98 -2.51
N PHE A 52 6.01 -8.97 -3.37
CA PHE A 52 6.79 -10.21 -3.27
C PHE A 52 8.24 -10.01 -3.64
N GLY A 53 8.56 -9.12 -4.59
CA GLY A 53 9.94 -8.74 -4.88
C GLY A 53 10.63 -8.18 -3.63
N GLY A 54 9.99 -7.24 -2.92
CA GLY A 54 10.49 -6.72 -1.65
C GLY A 54 10.62 -7.81 -0.58
N TYR A 55 9.58 -8.64 -0.42
CA TYR A 55 9.57 -9.73 0.54
C TYR A 55 10.71 -10.74 0.32
N PHE A 56 10.92 -11.19 -0.91
CA PHE A 56 11.98 -12.15 -1.24
C PHE A 56 13.38 -11.56 -1.07
N ILE A 57 13.60 -10.29 -1.43
CA ILE A 57 14.89 -9.63 -1.24
C ILE A 57 15.29 -9.66 0.23
N THR A 58 14.39 -9.29 1.13
CA THR A 58 14.70 -9.28 2.57
C THR A 58 14.77 -10.67 3.17
N HIS A 59 13.93 -11.60 2.72
CA HIS A 59 13.97 -12.98 3.15
C HIS A 59 15.34 -13.63 2.85
N GLU A 60 15.85 -13.45 1.63
CA GLU A 60 17.18 -13.96 1.24
C GLU A 60 18.31 -13.29 2.03
N MET A 61 18.23 -11.97 2.23
CA MET A 61 19.25 -11.24 3.00
C MET A 61 19.34 -11.73 4.46
N VAL A 62 18.19 -12.01 5.09
CA VAL A 62 18.15 -12.50 6.47
C VAL A 62 18.59 -13.98 6.56
N TYR A 63 18.18 -14.80 5.59
CA TYR A 63 18.49 -16.22 5.55
C TYR A 63 19.99 -16.50 5.39
N HIS A 64 20.68 -15.73 4.52
CA HIS A 64 22.09 -15.95 4.24
C HIS A 64 23.06 -15.36 5.28
N ASN A 65 22.64 -14.37 6.06
CA ASN A 65 23.56 -13.65 6.97
C ASN A 65 23.63 -14.18 8.40
N GLU A 66 22.90 -15.24 8.78
CA GLU A 66 22.87 -15.80 10.15
C GLU A 66 22.87 -14.73 11.26
N VAL A 67 22.11 -13.65 11.07
CA VAL A 67 22.10 -12.52 11.99
C VAL A 67 21.46 -12.95 13.32
N LYS A 68 22.26 -13.05 14.40
CA LYS A 68 21.82 -13.52 15.72
C LYS A 68 20.66 -12.74 16.35
N HIS A 69 20.30 -11.57 15.81
CA HIS A 69 19.18 -10.72 16.23
C HIS A 69 18.33 -10.26 15.05
N ALA A 70 18.17 -11.13 14.04
CA ALA A 70 17.45 -10.79 12.80
C ALA A 70 16.02 -10.28 13.07
N ASP A 71 15.30 -10.86 14.03
CA ASP A 71 13.94 -10.48 14.35
C ASP A 71 13.86 -9.06 14.96
N GLN A 72 14.82 -8.69 15.84
CA GLN A 72 14.86 -7.37 16.44
C GLN A 72 15.21 -6.31 15.42
N LEU A 73 16.30 -6.51 14.66
CA LEU A 73 16.70 -5.62 13.56
C LEU A 73 15.57 -5.51 12.49
N GLY A 74 14.88 -6.61 12.23
CA GLY A 74 13.74 -6.63 11.32
C GLY A 74 12.60 -5.74 11.78
N CYS A 75 12.25 -5.77 13.05
CA CYS A 75 11.21 -4.92 13.62
C CYS A 75 11.61 -3.44 13.64
N GLU A 76 12.87 -3.12 13.94
CA GLU A 76 13.39 -1.77 13.89
C GLU A 76 13.37 -1.18 12.49
N MET A 77 13.89 -1.93 11.50
CA MET A 77 13.88 -1.50 10.09
C MET A 77 12.45 -1.38 9.54
N ALA A 78 11.57 -2.31 9.89
CA ALA A 78 10.18 -2.21 9.51
C ALA A 78 9.52 -0.96 10.07
N SER A 79 9.79 -0.59 11.32
CA SER A 79 9.23 0.63 11.91
C SER A 79 9.70 1.90 11.18
N ILE A 80 10.96 1.94 10.74
CA ILE A 80 11.48 3.04 9.91
C ILE A 80 10.69 3.18 8.61
N PHE A 81 10.42 2.06 7.92
CA PHE A 81 9.60 2.09 6.71
C PHE A 81 8.16 2.55 6.97
N TYR A 82 7.55 2.14 8.09
CA TYR A 82 6.24 2.65 8.51
C TYR A 82 6.23 4.17 8.66
N PHE A 83 7.23 4.72 9.35
CA PHE A 83 7.33 6.17 9.55
C PHE A 83 7.58 6.92 8.25
N ILE A 84 8.44 6.42 7.37
CA ILE A 84 8.66 7.02 6.03
C ILE A 84 7.34 7.09 5.25
N LEU A 85 6.58 5.99 5.23
CA LEU A 85 5.28 5.94 4.56
C LEU A 85 4.26 6.88 5.21
N ALA A 86 4.24 6.96 6.56
CA ALA A 86 3.34 7.86 7.29
C ALA A 86 3.64 9.33 6.99
N VAL A 87 4.92 9.75 7.05
CA VAL A 87 5.35 11.11 6.72
C VAL A 87 4.94 11.49 5.30
N ARG A 88 5.08 10.58 4.36
CA ARG A 88 4.64 10.80 2.98
C ARG A 88 3.13 11.04 2.88
N LEU A 89 2.30 10.23 3.57
CA LEU A 89 0.85 10.44 3.55
C LEU A 89 0.46 11.77 4.19
N ILE A 90 1.13 12.16 5.28
CA ILE A 90 0.94 13.46 5.91
C ILE A 90 1.31 14.59 4.93
N HIS A 91 2.45 14.47 4.25
CA HIS A 91 2.86 15.45 3.25
C HIS A 91 1.83 15.60 2.13
N LYS A 92 1.27 14.48 1.63
CA LYS A 92 0.18 14.49 0.65
C LYS A 92 -1.13 15.09 1.21
N ALA A 93 -1.41 14.88 2.50
CA ALA A 93 -2.61 15.46 3.14
C ALA A 93 -2.53 16.99 3.22
N ILE A 94 -1.31 17.53 3.46
CA ILE A 94 -1.06 18.97 3.58
C ILE A 94 -1.01 19.64 2.20
N LYS A 95 -0.43 18.96 1.21
CA LYS A 95 -0.30 19.50 -0.15
C LYS A 95 -1.65 19.45 -0.86
N HIS A 96 -2.39 20.55 -0.78
CA HIS A 96 -3.63 20.73 -1.55
C HIS A 96 -3.24 20.92 -3.02
N GLU A 97 -3.28 19.85 -3.81
CA GLU A 97 -3.24 19.97 -5.26
C GLU A 97 -4.63 20.39 -5.72
N GLU A 98 -4.73 21.60 -6.29
CA GLU A 98 -5.94 22.03 -6.97
C GLU A 98 -6.22 21.07 -8.14
N ILE A 99 -7.39 20.46 -8.11
CA ILE A 99 -7.80 19.55 -9.18
C ILE A 99 -8.43 20.41 -10.25
N GLU A 100 -7.75 20.59 -11.37
CA GLU A 100 -8.40 21.10 -12.56
C GLU A 100 -9.55 20.17 -12.93
N GLU A 101 -10.78 20.69 -12.97
CA GLU A 101 -11.98 19.97 -13.38
C GLU A 101 -11.97 19.66 -14.89
N LYS A 102 -10.94 18.99 -15.35
CA LYS A 102 -10.89 18.47 -16.71
C LYS A 102 -11.62 17.15 -16.73
N ARG A 103 -12.74 17.09 -17.44
CA ARG A 103 -13.45 15.83 -17.72
C ARG A 103 -12.59 15.01 -18.69
N GLU A 104 -11.74 14.17 -18.13
CA GLU A 104 -10.87 13.27 -18.90
C GLU A 104 -11.58 11.97 -19.27
N GLU A 105 -11.27 11.45 -20.47
CA GLU A 105 -11.65 10.08 -20.80
C GLU A 105 -10.79 9.09 -20.01
N MET A 106 -11.42 7.97 -19.59
CA MET A 106 -10.73 6.91 -18.89
C MET A 106 -9.67 6.27 -19.79
N SER A 107 -8.39 6.59 -19.56
CA SER A 107 -7.25 6.08 -20.33
C SER A 107 -6.32 5.24 -19.46
N ILE A 108 -5.99 4.03 -19.91
CA ILE A 108 -5.05 3.14 -19.22
C ILE A 108 -3.69 3.80 -19.01
N LYS A 109 -3.20 4.59 -19.98
CA LYS A 109 -1.89 5.26 -19.89
C LYS A 109 -1.77 6.19 -18.67
N THR A 110 -2.84 6.89 -18.33
CA THR A 110 -2.87 7.79 -17.17
C THR A 110 -2.79 7.02 -15.86
N TYR A 111 -3.45 5.86 -15.80
CA TYR A 111 -3.42 5.00 -14.62
C TYR A 111 -2.05 4.32 -14.41
N VAL A 112 -1.34 3.96 -15.48
CA VAL A 112 -0.02 3.32 -15.40
C VAL A 112 0.98 4.15 -14.59
N LYS A 113 1.00 5.47 -14.75
CA LYS A 113 1.89 6.36 -13.97
C LYS A 113 1.60 6.28 -12.47
N ILE A 114 0.33 6.23 -12.08
CA ILE A 114 -0.09 6.12 -10.67
C ILE A 114 0.25 4.74 -10.13
N ILE A 115 0.04 3.70 -10.93
CA ILE A 115 0.35 2.32 -10.60
C ILE A 115 1.84 2.19 -10.28
N ILE A 116 2.73 2.70 -11.14
CA ILE A 116 4.19 2.63 -10.93
C ILE A 116 4.59 3.41 -9.67
N ALA A 117 4.05 4.61 -9.47
CA ALA A 117 4.33 5.38 -8.26
C ALA A 117 3.85 4.66 -6.99
N GLY A 118 2.68 4.00 -7.02
CA GLY A 118 2.16 3.18 -5.92
C GLY A 118 2.98 1.92 -5.68
N ALA A 119 3.45 1.27 -6.76
CA ALA A 119 4.21 0.03 -6.70
C ALA A 119 5.52 0.16 -5.91
N PHE A 120 6.21 1.31 -6.02
CA PHE A 120 7.42 1.56 -5.24
C PHE A 120 7.18 1.49 -3.73
N TYR A 121 6.04 1.99 -3.26
CA TYR A 121 5.69 1.91 -1.83
C TYR A 121 5.24 0.52 -1.40
N THR A 122 4.63 -0.21 -2.31
CA THR A 122 4.29 -1.63 -2.09
C THR A 122 5.56 -2.47 -1.98
N LEU A 123 6.62 -2.12 -2.71
CA LEU A 123 7.94 -2.74 -2.55
C LEU A 123 8.51 -2.47 -1.15
N LEU A 124 8.47 -1.23 -0.66
CA LEU A 124 8.90 -0.90 0.71
C LEU A 124 8.09 -1.67 1.77
N ALA A 125 6.79 -1.83 1.56
CA ALA A 125 5.96 -2.66 2.42
C ALA A 125 6.37 -4.15 2.38
N GLY A 126 6.69 -4.66 1.21
CA GLY A 126 7.22 -6.00 1.04
C GLY A 126 8.54 -6.21 1.80
N LEU A 127 9.46 -5.25 1.68
CA LEU A 127 10.71 -5.23 2.43
C LEU A 127 10.46 -5.26 3.95
N ALA A 128 9.57 -4.41 4.45
CA ALA A 128 9.20 -4.38 5.87
C ALA A 128 8.60 -5.72 6.34
N CYS A 129 7.68 -6.28 5.57
CA CYS A 129 7.05 -7.57 5.89
C CYS A 129 8.04 -8.74 5.86
N GLY A 130 9.01 -8.73 4.96
CA GLY A 130 10.04 -9.76 4.85
C GLY A 130 11.02 -9.75 6.04
N LEU A 131 11.33 -8.56 6.57
CA LEU A 131 12.19 -8.40 7.74
C LEU A 131 11.56 -8.94 9.04
N ILE A 132 10.27 -8.73 9.23
CA ILE A 132 9.57 -9.12 10.47
C ILE A 132 9.47 -10.65 10.63
N ARG A 133 9.82 -11.46 9.62
CA ARG A 133 9.42 -12.86 9.61
C ARG A 133 10.44 -13.87 9.11
N SER A 134 11.61 -13.92 9.66
CA SER A 134 12.59 -14.92 9.24
C SER A 134 12.26 -16.39 9.63
N ASN A 135 11.26 -16.66 10.51
CA ASN A 135 11.20 -17.95 11.23
C ASN A 135 9.88 -18.76 11.15
N GLN A 136 8.94 -18.50 10.23
CA GLN A 136 7.67 -19.27 10.19
C GLN A 136 7.31 -19.86 8.80
N ASN A 137 6.46 -20.91 8.81
CA ASN A 137 6.00 -21.67 7.65
C ASN A 137 5.58 -20.79 6.45
N LEU A 138 6.50 -20.61 5.52
CA LEU A 138 6.42 -19.75 4.34
C LEU A 138 5.18 -19.95 3.47
N PRO A 139 4.74 -21.18 3.11
CA PRO A 139 3.73 -21.34 2.08
C PRO A 139 2.35 -20.87 2.49
N MET A 140 1.88 -21.13 3.69
CA MET A 140 0.51 -20.79 4.10
C MET A 140 0.33 -19.28 4.26
N TYR A 141 1.31 -18.62 4.85
CA TYR A 141 1.27 -17.18 5.05
C TYR A 141 1.37 -16.40 3.73
N PHE A 142 2.21 -16.87 2.82
CA PHE A 142 2.36 -16.33 1.48
C PHE A 142 1.00 -16.27 0.75
N TRP A 143 0.26 -17.37 0.74
CA TRP A 143 -1.05 -17.43 0.10
C TRP A 143 -2.09 -16.53 0.77
N MET A 144 -2.08 -16.45 2.10
CA MET A 144 -2.97 -15.54 2.84
C MET A 144 -2.69 -14.07 2.50
N MET A 145 -1.42 -13.66 2.48
CA MET A 145 -1.03 -12.28 2.14
C MET A 145 -1.36 -11.95 0.69
N LEU A 146 -1.11 -12.87 -0.24
CA LEU A 146 -1.48 -12.72 -1.63
C LEU A 146 -2.98 -12.51 -1.77
N GLY A 147 -3.80 -13.37 -1.17
CA GLY A 147 -5.25 -13.23 -1.19
C GLY A 147 -5.73 -11.91 -0.60
N PHE A 148 -5.12 -11.48 0.50
CA PHE A 148 -5.47 -10.21 1.14
C PHE A 148 -5.12 -9.00 0.26
N ILE A 149 -3.92 -8.98 -0.35
CA ILE A 149 -3.51 -7.91 -1.28
C ILE A 149 -4.44 -7.87 -2.50
N LEU A 150 -4.75 -9.04 -3.09
CA LEU A 150 -5.67 -9.14 -4.23
C LEU A 150 -7.04 -8.54 -3.89
N CYS A 151 -7.66 -8.99 -2.81
CA CYS A 151 -8.99 -8.55 -2.42
C CYS A 151 -9.02 -7.06 -2.08
N THR A 152 -8.07 -6.58 -1.26
CA THR A 152 -8.02 -5.19 -0.83
C THR A 152 -7.74 -4.26 -1.99
N THR A 153 -6.82 -4.60 -2.89
CA THR A 153 -6.47 -3.73 -4.02
C THR A 153 -7.64 -3.59 -4.99
N ILE A 154 -8.29 -4.69 -5.37
CA ILE A 154 -9.45 -4.64 -6.27
C ILE A 154 -10.58 -3.82 -5.64
N ALA A 155 -10.90 -4.08 -4.37
CA ALA A 155 -11.95 -3.37 -3.66
C ALA A 155 -11.65 -1.87 -3.55
N VAL A 156 -10.42 -1.52 -3.19
CA VAL A 156 -9.97 -0.13 -3.00
C VAL A 156 -9.94 0.65 -4.31
N VAL A 157 -9.45 0.05 -5.40
CA VAL A 157 -9.43 0.70 -6.72
C VAL A 157 -10.85 0.93 -7.22
N ALA A 158 -11.71 -0.09 -7.15
CA ALA A 158 -13.10 0.03 -7.58
C ALA A 158 -13.89 1.05 -6.75
N ALA A 159 -13.77 0.97 -5.41
CA ALA A 159 -14.44 1.89 -4.49
C ALA A 159 -13.92 3.32 -4.67
N GLY A 160 -12.60 3.54 -4.77
CA GLY A 160 -12.01 4.86 -4.96
C GLY A 160 -12.50 5.53 -6.24
N VAL A 161 -12.47 4.81 -7.37
CA VAL A 161 -12.98 5.37 -8.63
C VAL A 161 -14.48 5.67 -8.55
N TYR A 162 -15.28 4.77 -7.96
CA TYR A 162 -16.73 4.96 -7.86
C TYR A 162 -17.10 6.12 -6.94
N THR A 163 -16.47 6.23 -5.77
CA THR A 163 -16.73 7.31 -4.81
C THR A 163 -16.27 8.66 -5.37
N GLY A 164 -15.09 8.72 -6.02
CA GLY A 164 -14.62 9.92 -6.69
C GLY A 164 -15.57 10.37 -7.79
N TYR A 165 -16.05 9.46 -8.62
CA TYR A 165 -17.00 9.77 -9.68
C TYR A 165 -18.33 10.31 -9.14
N ARG A 166 -18.82 9.77 -8.01
CA ARG A 166 -20.14 10.13 -7.46
C ARG A 166 -20.11 11.34 -6.54
N TYR A 167 -19.07 11.47 -5.73
CA TYR A 167 -18.99 12.46 -4.64
C TYR A 167 -17.88 13.48 -4.80
N GLY A 168 -17.02 13.34 -5.81
CA GLY A 168 -15.84 14.18 -5.99
C GLY A 168 -14.71 13.85 -5.01
N CYS A 169 -13.78 14.78 -4.82
CA CYS A 169 -12.54 14.56 -4.03
C CYS A 169 -12.62 15.06 -2.58
N GLY A 170 -13.82 15.20 -2.01
CA GLY A 170 -14.00 15.82 -0.69
C GLY A 170 -13.41 15.05 0.49
N SER A 171 -13.25 13.72 0.39
CA SER A 171 -12.74 12.86 1.46
C SER A 171 -11.23 12.66 1.45
N ARG A 172 -10.55 13.05 0.40
CA ARG A 172 -9.11 12.84 0.14
C ARG A 172 -8.19 13.20 1.32
N PRO A 173 -8.21 14.41 1.91
CA PRO A 173 -7.29 14.74 3.01
C PRO A 173 -7.54 13.89 4.25
N LYS A 174 -8.79 13.57 4.55
CA LYS A 174 -9.16 12.71 5.69
C LYS A 174 -8.61 11.29 5.52
N LEU A 175 -8.66 10.74 4.32
CA LEU A 175 -8.15 9.40 4.01
C LEU A 175 -6.63 9.31 4.17
N TYR A 176 -5.89 10.32 3.72
CA TYR A 176 -4.45 10.37 3.93
C TYR A 176 -4.09 10.46 5.43
N VAL A 177 -4.83 11.24 6.21
CA VAL A 177 -4.62 11.34 7.67
C VAL A 177 -4.92 10.01 8.35
N VAL A 178 -6.02 9.34 8.00
CA VAL A 178 -6.36 8.03 8.56
C VAL A 178 -5.30 6.99 8.20
N GLY A 179 -4.87 6.93 6.94
CA GLY A 179 -3.80 6.05 6.49
C GLY A 179 -2.48 6.30 7.24
N ALA A 180 -2.10 7.57 7.42
CA ALA A 180 -0.91 7.95 8.17
C ALA A 180 -1.01 7.54 9.65
N ALA A 181 -2.16 7.74 10.29
CA ALA A 181 -2.39 7.33 11.67
C ALA A 181 -2.23 5.81 11.85
N LEU A 182 -2.80 5.01 10.94
CA LEU A 182 -2.65 3.55 10.97
C LEU A 182 -1.19 3.12 10.79
N LEU A 183 -0.44 3.78 9.91
CA LEU A 183 0.99 3.50 9.72
C LEU A 183 1.80 3.88 10.96
N ILE A 184 1.51 5.00 11.61
CA ILE A 184 2.17 5.40 12.87
C ILE A 184 1.90 4.37 13.97
N ILE A 185 0.65 3.94 14.14
CA ILE A 185 0.28 2.89 15.11
C ILE A 185 1.04 1.59 14.79
N GLY A 186 1.11 1.19 13.52
CA GLY A 186 1.87 0.02 13.09
C GLY A 186 3.38 0.14 13.38
N GLY A 187 3.96 1.32 13.17
CA GLY A 187 5.36 1.61 13.48
C GLY A 187 5.67 1.54 14.98
N ILE A 188 4.82 2.13 15.81
CA ILE A 188 4.95 2.08 17.28
C ILE A 188 4.80 0.63 17.77
N TRP A 189 3.83 -0.10 17.24
CA TRP A 189 3.66 -1.51 17.56
C TRP A 189 4.89 -2.35 17.21
N SER A 190 5.46 -2.12 16.02
CA SER A 190 6.67 -2.82 15.58
C SER A 190 7.87 -2.52 16.49
N LEU A 191 8.05 -1.25 16.91
CA LEU A 191 9.06 -0.88 17.88
C LEU A 191 8.83 -1.51 19.26
N GLY A 192 7.59 -1.53 19.74
CA GLY A 192 7.24 -2.20 20.98
C GLY A 192 7.62 -3.67 21.01
N VAL A 193 7.43 -4.37 19.90
CA VAL A 193 7.84 -5.77 19.76
C VAL A 193 9.36 -5.93 19.67
N ALA A 194 10.08 -4.95 19.13
CA ALA A 194 11.55 -4.99 19.06
C ALA A 194 12.22 -4.83 20.45
N LEU A 195 11.56 -4.13 21.39
CA LEU A 195 12.07 -3.84 22.71
C LEU A 195 11.71 -4.90 23.77
N THR A 196 10.81 -5.83 23.46
CA THR A 196 10.39 -6.93 24.33
C THR A 196 11.03 -8.25 23.93
#